data_5ea18a4fc7ce7a09dba5fcde2b8ea77a
#
_entry.id   5ea18a4fc7ce7a09dba5fcde2b8ea77a
#
_cell.length_a   1.000
_cell.length_b   1.000
_cell.length_c   1.000
_cell.angle_alpha   90.00
_cell.angle_beta   90.00
_cell.angle_gamma   90.00
#
_symmetry.space_group_name_H-M   'P 1'
#
loop_
_entity.id
_entity.type
_entity.pdbx_description
1 polymer ?
#
loop_
_entity_poly.entity_id
_entity_poly.type
_entity_poly.pdbx_seq_one_letter_code
_entity_poly.pdbx_strand_id
1 'polypeptide(L)'
;MLDVLGAIKNLTWTTEHHFLHIKNQHEFIRIWAIQFELAYTDFRVIQIALQLDSQTELLQRFTKAYDAVYQYEYAFVKGGLEEFNQQFGDQLDSYDEAHQTLLTVLDDLMKQQPKSTKENELI
;
A
#
# COMPACT_ATOMS: atom_id res chain seq x y z
N MET A 1 -3.13 19.02 4.00
CA MET A 1 -2.56 18.04 3.05
C MET A 1 -3.34 18.08 1.74
N LEU A 2 -2.65 17.92 0.61
CA LEU A 2 -3.33 17.80 -0.68
C LEU A 2 -4.28 16.60 -0.68
N ASP A 3 -5.35 16.70 -1.47
CA ASP A 3 -6.33 15.62 -1.58
C ASP A 3 -5.76 14.47 -2.42
N VAL A 4 -5.44 13.37 -1.77
CA VAL A 4 -4.98 12.14 -2.40
C VAL A 4 -5.81 10.93 -1.93
N LEU A 5 -7.07 11.20 -1.58
CA LEU A 5 -7.97 10.17 -1.04
C LEU A 5 -8.08 8.96 -1.96
N GLY A 6 -8.17 9.18 -3.27
CA GLY A 6 -8.22 8.09 -4.24
C GLY A 6 -7.00 7.20 -4.20
N ALA A 7 -5.80 7.80 -4.13
CA ALA A 7 -4.55 7.05 -4.05
C ALA A 7 -4.47 6.23 -2.75
N ILE A 8 -4.91 6.82 -1.63
CA ILE A 8 -4.92 6.13 -0.33
C ILE A 8 -5.86 4.91 -0.39
N LYS A 9 -7.07 5.09 -0.90
CA LYS A 9 -8.04 3.99 -1.00
C LYS A 9 -7.56 2.88 -1.93
N ASN A 10 -7.00 3.25 -3.08
CA ASN A 10 -6.49 2.26 -4.04
C ASN A 10 -5.32 1.49 -3.46
N LEU A 11 -4.39 2.16 -2.78
CA LEU A 11 -3.24 1.51 -2.18
C LEU A 11 -3.67 0.55 -1.07
N THR A 12 -4.63 0.96 -0.24
CA THR A 12 -5.19 0.12 0.81
C THR A 12 -5.80 -1.14 0.22
N TRP A 13 -6.64 -0.98 -0.80
CA TRP A 13 -7.32 -2.11 -1.44
C TRP A 13 -6.32 -3.07 -2.08
N THR A 14 -5.35 -2.55 -2.83
CA THR A 14 -4.41 -3.39 -3.58
C THR A 14 -3.49 -4.18 -2.66
N THR A 15 -2.93 -3.53 -1.64
CA THR A 15 -2.02 -4.21 -0.70
C THR A 15 -2.75 -5.27 0.11
N GLU A 16 -4.00 -5.02 0.50
CA GLU A 16 -4.82 -6.00 1.20
C GLU A 16 -5.15 -7.20 0.32
N HIS A 17 -5.54 -6.95 -0.93
CA HIS A 17 -5.86 -8.03 -1.88
C HIS A 17 -4.65 -8.91 -2.16
N HIS A 18 -3.49 -8.31 -2.40
CA HIS A 18 -2.27 -9.08 -2.66
C HIS A 18 -1.86 -9.90 -1.45
N PHE A 19 -1.97 -9.34 -0.25
CA PHE A 19 -1.69 -10.11 0.96
C PHE A 19 -2.61 -11.33 1.08
N LEU A 20 -3.91 -11.16 0.83
CA LEU A 20 -4.88 -12.26 0.91
C LEU A 20 -4.60 -13.34 -0.14
N HIS A 21 -4.25 -12.96 -1.38
CA HIS A 21 -3.91 -13.94 -2.40
C HIS A 21 -2.67 -14.76 -2.02
N ILE A 22 -1.66 -14.11 -1.48
CA ILE A 22 -0.43 -14.79 -1.05
C ILE A 22 -0.71 -15.67 0.16
N LYS A 23 -1.41 -15.15 1.15
CA LYS A 23 -1.77 -15.88 2.37
C LYS A 23 -2.54 -17.16 2.04
N ASN A 24 -3.45 -17.09 1.09
CA ASN A 24 -4.29 -18.21 0.69
C ASN A 24 -3.66 -19.06 -0.42
N GLN A 25 -2.40 -18.81 -0.75
CA GLN A 25 -1.63 -19.58 -1.73
C GLN A 25 -2.31 -19.64 -3.10
N HIS A 26 -2.84 -18.50 -3.55
CA HIS A 26 -3.42 -18.40 -4.88
C HIS A 26 -2.32 -18.29 -5.92
N GLU A 27 -2.45 -19.03 -7.03
CA GLU A 27 -1.52 -18.93 -8.15
C GLU A 27 -1.51 -17.51 -8.71
N PHE A 28 -0.30 -17.00 -8.99
CA PHE A 28 -0.14 -15.66 -9.55
C PHE A 28 -0.81 -15.54 -10.91
N ILE A 29 -1.51 -14.42 -11.12
CA ILE A 29 -2.06 -14.06 -12.43
C ILE A 29 -1.55 -12.68 -12.85
N ARG A 30 -1.44 -12.49 -14.16
CA ARG A 30 -0.81 -11.30 -14.76
C ARG A 30 -1.41 -9.98 -14.29
N ILE A 31 -2.72 -9.92 -14.09
CA ILE A 31 -3.39 -8.67 -13.68
C ILE A 31 -2.84 -8.14 -12.35
N TRP A 32 -2.37 -9.03 -11.48
CA TRP A 32 -1.82 -8.60 -10.18
C TRP A 32 -0.50 -7.86 -10.34
N ALA A 33 0.29 -8.17 -11.38
CA ALA A 33 1.50 -7.41 -11.67
C ALA A 33 1.16 -5.98 -12.09
N ILE A 34 0.10 -5.82 -12.89
CA ILE A 34 -0.37 -4.50 -13.30
C ILE A 34 -0.86 -3.72 -12.09
N GLN A 35 -1.64 -4.36 -11.20
CA GLN A 35 -2.10 -3.74 -9.96
C GLN A 35 -0.95 -3.34 -9.07
N PHE A 36 0.10 -4.15 -8.98
CA PHE A 36 1.29 -3.86 -8.21
C PHE A 36 1.99 -2.58 -8.72
N GLU A 37 2.13 -2.43 -10.03
CA GLU A 37 2.72 -1.24 -10.64
C GLU A 37 1.85 -0.01 -10.41
N LEU A 38 0.54 -0.14 -10.52
CA LEU A 38 -0.40 0.96 -10.25
C LEU A 38 -0.36 1.37 -8.78
N ALA A 39 -0.22 0.40 -7.87
CA ALA A 39 -0.06 0.69 -6.45
C ALA A 39 1.21 1.49 -6.18
N TYR A 40 2.30 1.19 -6.88
CA TYR A 40 3.51 1.98 -6.77
C TYR A 40 3.29 3.43 -7.19
N THR A 41 2.50 3.65 -8.23
CA THR A 41 2.11 5.00 -8.65
C THR A 41 1.32 5.72 -7.55
N ASP A 42 0.36 5.04 -6.92
CA ASP A 42 -0.40 5.60 -5.81
C ASP A 42 0.52 5.95 -4.63
N PHE A 43 1.48 5.08 -4.34
CA PHE A 43 2.49 5.35 -3.32
C PHE A 43 3.26 6.64 -3.62
N ARG A 44 3.71 6.81 -4.87
CA ARG A 44 4.45 8.00 -5.27
C ARG A 44 3.61 9.26 -5.19
N VAL A 45 2.35 9.19 -5.57
CA VAL A 45 1.41 10.32 -5.45
C VAL A 45 1.31 10.77 -3.99
N ILE A 46 1.15 9.83 -3.08
CA ILE A 46 1.05 10.13 -1.64
C ILE A 46 2.38 10.72 -1.12
N GLN A 47 3.53 10.14 -1.52
CA GLN A 47 4.83 10.67 -1.13
C GLN A 47 5.00 12.12 -1.55
N ILE A 48 4.66 12.44 -2.78
CA ILE A 48 4.79 13.80 -3.31
C ILE A 48 3.89 14.75 -2.52
N ALA A 49 2.66 14.35 -2.23
CA ALA A 49 1.74 15.18 -1.44
C ALA A 49 2.30 15.47 -0.04
N LEU A 50 2.85 14.46 0.62
CA LEU A 50 3.47 14.63 1.94
C LEU A 50 4.70 15.52 1.88
N GLN A 51 5.50 15.38 0.84
CA GLN A 51 6.69 16.21 0.64
C GLN A 51 6.32 17.66 0.43
N LEU A 52 5.34 17.93 -0.42
CA LEU A 52 4.86 19.30 -0.69
C LEU A 52 4.24 19.94 0.54
N ASP A 53 3.67 19.15 1.43
CA ASP A 53 3.06 19.62 2.68
C ASP A 53 4.06 19.64 3.85
N SER A 54 5.33 19.36 3.59
CA SER A 54 6.42 19.35 4.58
C SER A 54 6.15 18.44 5.78
N GLN A 55 5.40 17.37 5.58
CA GLN A 55 5.12 16.38 6.63
C GLN A 55 6.22 15.31 6.68
N THR A 56 7.39 15.72 7.10
CA THR A 56 8.60 14.89 7.03
C THR A 56 8.48 13.59 7.83
N GLU A 57 7.97 13.66 9.05
CA GLU A 57 7.83 12.47 9.91
C GLU A 57 6.85 11.45 9.31
N LEU A 58 5.70 11.92 8.87
CA LEU A 58 4.69 11.05 8.26
C LEU A 58 5.18 10.46 6.94
N LEU A 59 5.92 11.26 6.16
CA LEU A 59 6.55 10.79 4.93
C LEU A 59 7.53 9.65 5.20
N GLN A 60 8.37 9.76 6.24
CA GLN A 60 9.31 8.72 6.61
C GLN A 60 8.59 7.46 7.07
N ARG A 61 7.57 7.59 7.90
CA ARG A 61 6.76 6.46 8.37
C ARG A 61 6.10 5.73 7.19
N PHE A 62 5.51 6.50 6.30
CA PHE A 62 4.81 5.94 5.15
C PHE A 62 5.77 5.22 4.20
N THR A 63 6.89 5.84 3.86
CA THR A 63 7.89 5.25 2.98
C THR A 63 8.42 3.94 3.55
N LYS A 64 8.77 3.93 4.83
CA LYS A 64 9.29 2.73 5.49
C LYS A 64 8.25 1.62 5.53
N ALA A 65 7.00 1.96 5.84
CA ALA A 65 5.92 0.98 5.93
C ALA A 65 5.63 0.37 4.55
N TYR A 66 5.60 1.18 3.51
CA TYR A 66 5.38 0.67 2.15
C TYR A 66 6.54 -0.20 1.69
N ASP A 67 7.79 0.20 1.91
CA ASP A 67 8.96 -0.60 1.53
C ASP A 67 8.95 -1.97 2.18
N ALA A 68 8.50 -2.07 3.42
CA ALA A 68 8.40 -3.33 4.13
C ALA A 68 7.40 -4.29 3.47
N VAL A 69 6.28 -3.76 2.98
CA VAL A 69 5.28 -4.57 2.25
C VAL A 69 5.75 -4.87 0.83
N TYR A 70 6.37 -3.90 0.18
CA TYR A 70 6.82 -4.00 -1.21
C TYR A 70 7.69 -5.23 -1.46
N GLN A 71 8.62 -5.53 -0.57
CA GLN A 71 9.54 -6.66 -0.77
C GLN A 71 8.81 -8.00 -0.90
N TYR A 72 7.73 -8.18 -0.15
CA TYR A 72 6.93 -9.41 -0.20
C TYR A 72 6.13 -9.51 -1.50
N GLU A 73 5.47 -8.42 -1.87
CA GLU A 73 4.70 -8.37 -3.12
C GLU A 73 5.59 -8.51 -4.34
N TYR A 74 6.78 -7.90 -4.31
CA TYR A 74 7.73 -7.98 -5.41
C TYR A 74 8.17 -9.42 -5.69
N ALA A 75 8.45 -10.19 -4.64
CA ALA A 75 8.81 -11.60 -4.81
C ALA A 75 7.68 -12.38 -5.49
N PHE A 76 6.44 -12.11 -5.10
CA PHE A 76 5.27 -12.74 -5.70
C PHE A 76 5.08 -12.35 -7.16
N VAL A 77 5.24 -11.07 -7.47
CA VAL A 77 5.09 -10.56 -8.85
C VAL A 77 6.21 -11.05 -9.74
N LYS A 78 7.41 -11.19 -9.21
CA LYS A 78 8.60 -11.63 -9.96
C LYS A 78 8.54 -13.10 -10.34
N GLY A 79 8.11 -13.96 -9.43
CA GLY A 79 8.18 -15.40 -9.65
C GLY A 79 7.03 -16.21 -9.08
N GLY A 80 5.90 -15.57 -8.75
CA GLY A 80 4.71 -16.24 -8.24
C GLY A 80 4.89 -16.81 -6.84
N LEU A 81 4.05 -17.77 -6.51
CA LEU A 81 4.10 -18.44 -5.20
C LEU A 81 5.44 -19.14 -4.96
N GLU A 82 6.02 -19.72 -5.99
CA GLU A 82 7.30 -20.42 -5.85
C GLU A 82 8.38 -19.46 -5.32
N GLU A 83 8.52 -18.29 -5.94
CA GLU A 83 9.51 -17.30 -5.53
C GLU A 83 9.20 -16.74 -4.15
N PHE A 84 7.92 -16.41 -3.89
CA PHE A 84 7.52 -15.93 -2.58
C PHE A 84 7.81 -16.95 -1.48
N ASN A 85 7.41 -18.19 -1.70
CA ASN A 85 7.60 -19.26 -0.71
C ASN A 85 9.07 -19.57 -0.48
N GLN A 86 9.89 -19.47 -1.53
CA GLN A 86 11.32 -19.69 -1.41
C GLN A 86 12.00 -18.63 -0.56
N GLN A 87 11.62 -17.36 -0.75
CA GLN A 87 12.22 -16.25 0.00
C GLN A 87 11.57 -16.01 1.36
N PHE A 88 10.25 -16.15 1.46
CA PHE A 88 9.48 -15.71 2.63
C PHE A 88 8.45 -16.72 3.13
N GLY A 89 8.53 -17.97 2.72
CA GLY A 89 7.48 -18.96 3.00
C GLY A 89 7.20 -19.18 4.48
N ASP A 90 8.20 -19.02 5.32
CA ASP A 90 8.09 -19.16 6.78
C ASP A 90 7.92 -17.79 7.48
N GLN A 91 7.74 -16.72 6.72
CA GLN A 91 7.67 -15.35 7.24
C GLN A 91 6.31 -14.69 7.01
N LEU A 92 5.25 -15.48 6.89
CA LEU A 92 3.93 -14.92 6.66
C LEU A 92 3.48 -14.00 7.80
N ASP A 93 3.85 -14.32 9.04
CA ASP A 93 3.54 -13.47 10.20
C ASP A 93 4.24 -12.12 10.11
N SER A 94 5.50 -12.10 9.63
CA SER A 94 6.23 -10.85 9.42
C SER A 94 5.60 -10.01 8.33
N TYR A 95 5.12 -10.65 7.27
CA TYR A 95 4.40 -9.97 6.20
C TYR A 95 3.09 -9.38 6.70
N ASP A 96 2.33 -10.15 7.48
CA ASP A 96 1.09 -9.66 8.09
C ASP A 96 1.36 -8.44 8.97
N GLU A 97 2.38 -8.49 9.80
CA GLU A 97 2.77 -7.38 10.65
C GLU A 97 3.15 -6.13 9.83
N ALA A 98 3.93 -6.30 8.78
CA ALA A 98 4.28 -5.21 7.87
C ALA A 98 3.03 -4.61 7.22
N HIS A 99 2.10 -5.45 6.78
CA HIS A 99 0.85 -5.01 6.19
C HIS A 99 -0.01 -4.23 7.20
N GLN A 100 -0.12 -4.72 8.43
CA GLN A 100 -0.86 -4.01 9.48
C GLN A 100 -0.25 -2.65 9.80
N THR A 101 1.08 -2.56 9.81
CA THR A 101 1.79 -1.29 10.01
C THR A 101 1.44 -0.30 8.88
N LEU A 102 1.44 -0.77 7.64
CA LEU A 102 1.07 0.07 6.51
C LEU A 102 -0.38 0.54 6.61
N LEU A 103 -1.30 -0.35 6.98
CA LEU A 103 -2.71 0.03 7.14
C LEU A 103 -2.89 1.10 8.21
N THR A 104 -2.14 1.03 9.29
CA THR A 104 -2.16 2.04 10.35
C THR A 104 -1.73 3.41 9.83
N VAL A 105 -0.63 3.45 9.06
CA VAL A 105 -0.16 4.70 8.47
C VAL A 105 -1.16 5.24 7.45
N LEU A 106 -1.75 4.37 6.62
CA LEU A 106 -2.77 4.78 5.65
C LEU A 106 -4.01 5.36 6.35
N ASP A 107 -4.39 4.79 7.49
CA ASP A 107 -5.50 5.34 8.29
C ASP A 107 -5.16 6.73 8.83
N ASP A 108 -3.94 6.94 9.30
CA ASP A 108 -3.48 8.25 9.75
C ASP A 108 -3.50 9.27 8.60
N LEU A 109 -3.09 8.84 7.40
CA LEU A 109 -3.16 9.68 6.20
C LEU A 109 -4.60 10.04 5.85
N MET A 110 -5.51 9.08 5.99
CA MET A 110 -6.94 9.27 5.74
C MET A 110 -7.51 10.38 6.63
N LYS A 111 -7.11 10.40 7.89
CA LYS A 111 -7.58 11.39 8.86
C LYS A 111 -7.12 12.79 8.54
N GLN A 112 -6.06 12.94 7.77
CA GLN A 112 -5.53 14.25 7.36
C GLN A 112 -6.04 14.73 6.02
N GLN A 113 -6.91 13.97 5.36
CA GLN A 113 -7.45 14.39 4.08
C GLN A 113 -8.39 15.58 4.26
N PRO A 114 -8.45 16.49 3.26
CA PRO A 114 -9.41 17.59 3.31
C PRO A 114 -10.83 17.07 3.40
N LYS A 115 -11.72 17.83 4.03
CA LYS A 115 -13.14 17.50 4.03
C LYS A 115 -13.65 17.50 2.60
N SER A 116 -14.59 16.60 2.33
CA SER A 116 -15.19 16.50 1.01
C SER A 116 -15.81 17.85 0.59
N THR A 117 -15.41 18.34 -0.59
CA THR A 117 -16.02 19.52 -1.20
C THR A 117 -17.52 19.33 -1.38
N LYS A 118 -17.93 18.11 -1.64
CA LYS A 118 -19.34 17.76 -1.81
C LYS A 118 -20.15 18.06 -0.54
N GLU A 119 -19.59 17.84 0.63
CA GLU A 119 -20.25 18.20 1.89
C GLU A 119 -20.46 19.71 1.96
N ASN A 120 -19.48 20.49 1.53
CA ASN A 120 -19.58 21.93 1.50
C ASN A 120 -20.60 22.42 0.48
N GLU A 121 -20.70 21.75 -0.64
CA GLU A 121 -21.68 22.08 -1.69
C GLU A 121 -23.12 21.85 -1.27
N LEU A 122 -23.33 20.89 -0.39
CA LEU A 122 -24.67 20.56 0.11
C LEU A 122 -25.18 21.56 1.16
N ILE A 123 -24.29 22.36 1.65
CA ILE A 123 -24.61 23.39 2.63
C ILE A 123 -25.00 24.67 1.91
#